data_29d56ec6ab4a40fa7043d5f487abc419
#
_entry.id   29d56ec6ab4a40fa7043d5f487abc419
#
_cell.length_a   1.000
_cell.length_b   1.000
_cell.length_c   1.000
_cell.angle_alpha   90.00
_cell.angle_beta   90.00
_cell.angle_gamma   90.00
#
_symmetry.space_group_name_H-M   'P 1'
#
loop_
_entity.id
_entity.type
_entity.pdbx_description
1 polymer ?
#
loop_
_entity_poly.entity_id
_entity_poly.type
_entity_poly.pdbx_seq_one_letter_code
_entity_poly.pdbx_strand_id
1 'polypeptide(L)'
;MEIITTPNQLIIASIGEQAVYSNKDYRFNKHCLITDIDNGKLIFNGLTRTLVFLTNDEVQEIGNINKYDYLYKYYFLVPEDFNEEEVEDSIRETRKVPIDDLYLTHPSSFTILTTTRCNARCFYCYEIDSKKKHHMTEDTAKQIARYIHTVARQHVRCKLCSAYC
;
A
#
# COMPACT_ATOMS: atom_id res chain seq x y z
N MET A 1 -13.61 19.26 -6.76
CA MET A 1 -12.92 18.01 -6.35
C MET A 1 -11.69 17.81 -7.22
N GLU A 2 -10.55 17.62 -6.59
CA GLU A 2 -9.31 17.28 -7.25
C GLU A 2 -8.85 15.88 -6.79
N ILE A 3 -8.59 15.01 -7.77
CA ILE A 3 -8.06 13.67 -7.52
C ILE A 3 -6.54 13.78 -7.56
N ILE A 4 -5.89 13.66 -6.40
CA ILE A 4 -4.44 13.79 -6.27
C ILE A 4 -3.75 12.50 -6.67
N THR A 5 -4.33 11.35 -6.29
CA THR A 5 -3.83 10.02 -6.70
C THR A 5 -4.99 9.14 -7.15
N THR A 6 -4.75 8.33 -8.17
CA THR A 6 -5.75 7.36 -8.66
C THR A 6 -5.80 6.11 -7.78
N PRO A 7 -6.94 5.40 -7.75
CA PRO A 7 -7.08 4.15 -7.01
C PRO A 7 -6.05 3.10 -7.44
N ASN A 8 -5.63 2.29 -6.48
CA ASN A 8 -4.79 1.13 -6.78
C ASN A 8 -5.61 0.12 -7.60
N GLN A 9 -5.22 -0.06 -8.86
CA GLN A 9 -5.95 -0.89 -9.82
C GLN A 9 -6.02 -2.36 -9.41
N LEU A 10 -4.99 -2.88 -8.73
CA LEU A 10 -5.00 -4.27 -8.23
C LEU A 10 -6.05 -4.45 -7.13
N ILE A 11 -6.22 -3.44 -6.28
CA ILE A 11 -7.23 -3.47 -5.22
C ILE A 11 -8.63 -3.37 -5.83
N ILE A 12 -8.83 -2.43 -6.76
CA ILE A 12 -10.12 -2.30 -7.45
C ILE A 12 -10.46 -3.56 -8.25
N ALA A 13 -9.47 -4.20 -8.90
CA ALA A 13 -9.68 -5.47 -9.59
C ALA A 13 -10.09 -6.61 -8.64
N SER A 14 -9.64 -6.58 -7.38
CA SER A 14 -10.00 -7.61 -6.39
C SER A 14 -11.37 -7.43 -5.77
N ILE A 15 -11.82 -6.18 -5.57
CA ILE A 15 -13.09 -5.88 -4.88
C ILE A 15 -14.16 -5.31 -5.81
N GLY A 16 -13.78 -4.87 -7.02
CA GLY A 16 -14.66 -4.19 -7.97
C GLY A 16 -14.91 -2.72 -7.63
N GLU A 17 -15.65 -2.04 -8.49
CA GLU A 17 -16.20 -0.72 -8.22
C GLU A 17 -17.51 -0.86 -7.43
N GLN A 18 -17.72 0.02 -6.46
CA GLN A 18 -18.96 0.03 -5.72
C GLN A 18 -20.11 0.49 -6.61
N ALA A 19 -21.22 -0.24 -6.59
CA ALA A 19 -22.46 0.23 -7.23
C ALA A 19 -23.04 1.42 -6.44
N VAL A 20 -23.49 2.44 -7.16
CA VAL A 20 -24.04 3.66 -6.56
C VAL A 20 -25.57 3.63 -6.61
N TYR A 21 -26.21 3.78 -5.46
CA TYR A 21 -27.68 3.74 -5.32
C TYR A 21 -28.19 5.07 -4.78
N SER A 22 -29.10 5.70 -5.50
CA SER A 22 -29.67 7.01 -5.11
C SER A 22 -30.61 6.97 -3.90
N ASN A 23 -31.03 5.77 -3.48
CA ASN A 23 -31.98 5.55 -2.38
C ASN A 23 -31.33 5.07 -1.09
N LYS A 24 -29.99 5.13 -0.98
CA LYS A 24 -29.26 4.74 0.21
C LYS A 24 -28.64 5.97 0.89
N ASP A 25 -28.55 5.90 2.20
CA ASP A 25 -27.71 6.81 3.00
C ASP A 25 -26.25 6.34 2.95
N TYR A 26 -25.33 7.28 2.89
CA TYR A 26 -23.91 7.03 2.77
C TYR A 26 -23.12 7.70 3.88
N ARG A 27 -22.07 7.02 4.31
CA ARG A 27 -21.06 7.54 5.25
C ARG A 27 -19.67 7.41 4.67
N PHE A 28 -18.71 8.12 5.22
CA PHE A 28 -17.31 7.86 4.91
C PHE A 28 -16.90 6.46 5.38
N ASN A 29 -16.14 5.78 4.52
CA ASN A 29 -15.50 4.50 4.87
C ASN A 29 -14.61 4.69 6.11
N LYS A 30 -14.58 3.71 7.02
CA LYS A 30 -13.76 3.75 8.25
C LYS A 30 -12.26 3.87 7.98
N HIS A 31 -11.80 3.49 6.78
CA HIS A 31 -10.40 3.62 6.35
C HIS A 31 -10.08 5.00 5.76
N CYS A 32 -11.03 5.92 5.70
CA CYS A 32 -10.77 7.28 5.28
C CYS A 32 -10.16 8.10 6.41
N LEU A 33 -8.95 8.63 6.16
CA LEU A 33 -8.34 9.65 6.99
C LEU A 33 -8.73 11.01 6.42
N ILE A 34 -9.42 11.82 7.22
CA ILE A 34 -9.94 13.13 6.82
C ILE A 34 -9.18 14.19 7.61
N THR A 35 -8.58 15.14 6.89
CA THR A 35 -7.85 16.26 7.49
C THR A 35 -8.40 17.57 6.95
N ASP A 36 -8.74 18.48 7.86
CA ASP A 36 -9.13 19.85 7.50
C ASP A 36 -7.88 20.64 7.09
N ILE A 37 -8.00 21.36 5.99
CA ILE A 37 -7.01 22.33 5.52
C ILE A 37 -7.73 23.63 5.18
N ASP A 38 -6.99 24.74 5.01
CA ASP A 38 -7.56 26.11 4.94
C ASP A 38 -8.77 26.26 4.02
N ASN A 39 -8.79 25.59 2.87
CA ASN A 39 -9.82 25.75 1.85
C ASN A 39 -10.72 24.53 1.65
N GLY A 40 -10.63 23.51 2.51
CA GLY A 40 -11.40 22.29 2.32
C GLY A 40 -10.92 21.12 3.15
N LYS A 41 -11.12 19.91 2.61
CA LYS A 41 -10.73 18.65 3.26
C LYS A 41 -9.86 17.83 2.33
N LEU A 42 -8.79 17.30 2.89
CA LEU A 42 -7.97 16.27 2.26
C LEU A 42 -8.42 14.91 2.79
N ILE A 43 -8.78 14.00 1.90
CA ILE A 43 -9.32 12.70 2.26
C ILE A 43 -8.47 11.61 1.63
N PHE A 44 -7.81 10.81 2.46
CA PHE A 44 -7.06 9.64 2.05
C PHE A 44 -7.86 8.37 2.36
N ASN A 45 -8.16 7.59 1.33
CA ASN A 45 -8.77 6.27 1.50
C ASN A 45 -7.67 5.20 1.61
N GLY A 46 -7.48 4.66 2.81
CA GLY A 46 -6.50 3.60 3.08
C GLY A 46 -6.80 2.27 2.38
N LEU A 47 -8.07 2.01 2.03
CA LEU A 47 -8.49 0.81 1.32
C LEU A 47 -8.00 0.84 -0.14
N THR A 48 -8.31 1.90 -0.87
CA THR A 48 -7.96 2.06 -2.29
C THR A 48 -6.64 2.79 -2.53
N ARG A 49 -6.03 3.32 -1.46
CA ARG A 49 -4.79 4.13 -1.47
C ARG A 49 -4.91 5.38 -2.34
N THR A 50 -6.07 6.00 -2.29
CA THR A 50 -6.40 7.17 -3.10
C THR A 50 -6.48 8.41 -2.23
N LEU A 51 -6.01 9.52 -2.75
CA LEU A 51 -6.06 10.82 -2.09
C LEU A 51 -6.89 11.78 -2.94
N VAL A 52 -7.88 12.43 -2.33
CA VAL A 52 -8.70 13.47 -2.96
C VAL A 52 -8.73 14.73 -2.11
N PHE A 53 -8.90 15.85 -2.77
CA PHE A 53 -9.19 17.13 -2.14
C PHE A 53 -10.60 17.59 -2.50
N LEU A 54 -11.35 18.02 -1.49
CA LEU A 54 -12.67 18.65 -1.64
C LEU A 54 -12.63 20.05 -1.03
N THR A 55 -13.13 21.02 -1.76
CA THR A 55 -13.36 22.37 -1.21
C THR A 55 -14.48 22.34 -0.16
N ASN A 56 -14.59 23.38 0.67
CA ASN A 56 -15.65 23.48 1.68
C ASN A 56 -17.05 23.42 1.06
N ASP A 57 -17.27 24.04 -0.10
CA ASP A 57 -18.54 24.01 -0.81
C ASP A 57 -18.85 22.59 -1.30
N GLU A 58 -17.85 21.89 -1.84
CA GLU A 58 -18.01 20.50 -2.31
C GLU A 58 -18.31 19.53 -1.17
N VAL A 59 -17.73 19.74 0.01
CA VAL A 59 -18.03 18.94 1.20
C VAL A 59 -19.52 19.07 1.61
N GLN A 60 -20.10 20.28 1.46
CA GLN A 60 -21.51 20.48 1.74
C GLN A 60 -22.44 19.82 0.71
N GLU A 61 -21.97 19.72 -0.54
CA GLU A 61 -22.72 19.13 -1.65
C GLU A 61 -22.49 17.62 -1.83
N ILE A 62 -21.75 16.98 -0.95
CA ILE A 62 -21.29 15.59 -1.12
C ILE A 62 -22.45 14.58 -1.28
N GLY A 63 -23.67 14.93 -0.84
CA GLY A 63 -24.88 14.15 -1.05
C GLY A 63 -25.35 14.09 -2.51
N ASN A 64 -24.77 14.88 -3.42
CA ASN A 64 -25.10 14.84 -4.84
C ASN A 64 -24.35 13.71 -5.56
N ILE A 65 -24.96 12.53 -5.62
CA ILE A 65 -24.38 11.30 -6.18
C ILE A 65 -23.91 11.50 -7.63
N ASN A 66 -24.68 12.22 -8.44
CA ASN A 66 -24.34 12.43 -9.85
C ASN A 66 -23.08 13.27 -10.06
N LYS A 67 -22.79 14.18 -9.12
CA LYS A 67 -21.63 15.05 -9.19
C LYS A 67 -20.36 14.41 -8.62
N TYR A 68 -20.53 13.52 -7.66
CA TYR A 68 -19.42 12.93 -6.88
C TYR A 68 -19.38 11.40 -6.97
N ASP A 69 -19.83 10.84 -8.10
CA ASP A 69 -19.91 9.39 -8.32
C ASP A 69 -18.57 8.68 -8.05
N TYR A 70 -17.44 9.34 -8.31
CA TYR A 70 -16.12 8.83 -8.01
C TYR A 70 -15.94 8.49 -6.52
N LEU A 71 -16.44 9.33 -5.61
CA LEU A 71 -16.33 9.08 -4.17
C LEU A 71 -17.10 7.83 -3.74
N TYR A 72 -18.22 7.58 -4.39
CA TYR A 72 -19.04 6.40 -4.15
C TYR A 72 -18.44 5.16 -4.80
N LYS A 73 -18.06 5.23 -6.07
CA LYS A 73 -17.50 4.10 -6.81
C LYS A 73 -16.22 3.54 -6.20
N TYR A 74 -15.37 4.42 -5.65
CA TYR A 74 -14.05 4.04 -5.13
C TYR A 74 -13.97 4.01 -3.61
N TYR A 75 -15.11 3.72 -2.97
CA TYR A 75 -15.19 3.43 -1.53
C TYR A 75 -14.74 4.56 -0.59
N PHE A 76 -14.77 5.82 -1.02
CA PHE A 76 -14.67 6.94 -0.08
C PHE A 76 -15.95 7.05 0.72
N LEU A 77 -17.09 6.97 0.03
CA LEU A 77 -18.43 6.91 0.62
C LEU A 77 -19.00 5.52 0.41
N VAL A 78 -19.46 4.92 1.47
CA VAL A 78 -20.08 3.58 1.48
C VAL A 78 -21.48 3.66 2.08
N PRO A 79 -22.41 2.78 1.66
CA PRO A 79 -23.72 2.70 2.31
C PRO A 79 -23.57 2.49 3.82
N GLU A 80 -24.52 2.98 4.61
CA GLU A 80 -24.54 2.79 6.07
C GLU A 80 -24.49 1.31 6.46
N ASP A 81 -25.14 0.45 5.68
CA ASP A 81 -25.20 -1.01 5.87
C ASP A 81 -24.01 -1.77 5.26
N PHE A 82 -22.99 -1.06 4.78
CA PHE A 82 -21.84 -1.66 4.09
C PHE A 82 -20.94 -2.44 5.05
N ASN A 83 -20.68 -3.71 4.71
CA ASN A 83 -19.78 -4.58 5.46
C ASN A 83 -18.33 -4.42 5.00
N GLU A 84 -17.58 -3.60 5.72
CA GLU A 84 -16.18 -3.32 5.41
C GLU A 84 -15.25 -4.51 5.69
N GLU A 85 -15.64 -5.42 6.60
CA GLU A 85 -14.83 -6.60 6.95
C GLU A 85 -14.78 -7.60 5.79
N GLU A 86 -15.88 -7.78 5.07
CA GLU A 86 -15.91 -8.64 3.86
C GLU A 86 -14.95 -8.15 2.80
N VAL A 87 -14.87 -6.83 2.60
CA VAL A 87 -13.94 -6.23 1.63
C VAL A 87 -12.50 -6.38 2.08
N GLU A 88 -12.22 -6.17 3.38
CA GLU A 88 -10.90 -6.38 3.94
C GLU A 88 -10.44 -7.83 3.79
N ASP A 89 -11.32 -8.78 4.06
CA ASP A 89 -11.04 -10.21 3.91
C ASP A 89 -10.80 -10.59 2.45
N SER A 90 -11.59 -10.04 1.52
CA SER A 90 -11.37 -10.22 0.08
C SER A 90 -9.98 -9.71 -0.34
N ILE A 91 -9.59 -8.52 0.11
CA ILE A 91 -8.25 -7.97 -0.15
C ILE A 91 -7.16 -8.83 0.49
N ARG A 92 -7.40 -9.32 1.70
CA ARG A 92 -6.46 -10.18 2.42
C ARG A 92 -6.27 -11.52 1.71
N GLU A 93 -7.34 -12.12 1.22
CA GLU A 93 -7.29 -13.36 0.44
C GLU A 93 -6.53 -13.18 -0.87
N THR A 94 -6.78 -12.10 -1.61
CA THR A 94 -6.03 -11.82 -2.86
C THR A 94 -4.54 -11.58 -2.62
N ARG A 95 -4.15 -11.18 -1.42
CA ARG A 95 -2.74 -11.00 -1.02
C ARG A 95 -2.10 -12.25 -0.44
N LYS A 96 -2.86 -13.30 -0.17
CA LYS A 96 -2.31 -14.61 0.18
C LYS A 96 -1.70 -15.24 -1.05
N VAL A 97 -0.51 -14.78 -1.40
CA VAL A 97 0.30 -15.54 -2.36
C VAL A 97 0.73 -16.82 -1.65
N PRO A 98 0.60 -18.00 -2.27
CA PRO A 98 1.11 -19.22 -1.71
C PRO A 98 2.58 -19.02 -1.33
N ILE A 99 2.88 -19.10 -0.03
CA ILE A 99 4.23 -18.87 0.51
C ILE A 99 5.23 -19.83 -0.14
N ASP A 100 4.76 -21.03 -0.48
CA ASP A 100 5.58 -22.09 -1.08
C ASP A 100 6.12 -21.71 -2.48
N ASP A 101 5.37 -20.94 -3.27
CA ASP A 101 5.82 -20.56 -4.62
C ASP A 101 6.64 -19.27 -4.66
N LEU A 102 6.42 -18.34 -3.72
CA LEU A 102 6.99 -17.01 -3.81
C LEU A 102 8.31 -16.85 -3.05
N TYR A 103 8.44 -17.46 -1.88
CA TYR A 103 9.58 -17.22 -0.99
C TYR A 103 10.68 -18.28 -1.09
N LEU A 104 10.34 -19.51 -1.44
CA LEU A 104 11.33 -20.60 -1.49
C LEU A 104 12.02 -20.74 -2.83
N THR A 105 11.37 -20.29 -3.90
CA THR A 105 11.93 -20.47 -5.24
C THR A 105 12.55 -19.21 -5.84
N HIS A 106 12.05 -18.01 -5.45
CA HIS A 106 12.46 -16.77 -6.13
C HIS A 106 12.48 -15.56 -5.19
N PRO A 107 13.52 -15.36 -4.37
CA PRO A 107 13.65 -14.16 -3.57
C PRO A 107 13.73 -12.92 -4.49
N SER A 108 12.71 -12.06 -4.40
CA SER A 108 12.60 -10.83 -5.22
C SER A 108 13.20 -9.59 -4.54
N SER A 109 13.51 -9.69 -3.25
CA SER A 109 14.12 -8.59 -2.49
C SER A 109 15.10 -9.12 -1.44
N PHE A 110 16.13 -8.32 -1.17
CA PHE A 110 17.15 -8.62 -0.18
C PHE A 110 17.31 -7.43 0.73
N THR A 111 17.22 -7.65 2.04
CA THR A 111 17.56 -6.64 3.04
C THR A 111 18.94 -6.96 3.60
N ILE A 112 19.90 -6.05 3.43
CA ILE A 112 21.28 -6.25 3.82
C ILE A 112 21.63 -5.27 4.94
N LEU A 113 21.92 -5.81 6.12
CA LEU A 113 22.40 -5.03 7.25
C LEU A 113 23.93 -4.94 7.17
N THR A 114 24.44 -3.75 6.88
CA THR A 114 25.89 -3.51 6.76
C THR A 114 26.57 -3.33 8.11
N THR A 115 25.80 -2.99 9.13
CA THR A 115 26.30 -2.83 10.50
C THR A 115 25.18 -3.03 11.51
N THR A 116 25.51 -3.58 12.68
CA THR A 116 24.64 -3.62 13.85
C THR A 116 24.94 -2.47 14.83
N ARG A 117 25.85 -1.54 14.48
CA ARG A 117 26.11 -0.34 15.26
C ARG A 117 25.05 0.70 14.98
N CYS A 118 24.08 0.82 15.85
CA CYS A 118 23.03 1.82 15.79
C CYS A 118 23.25 2.88 16.87
N ASN A 119 23.01 4.15 16.55
CA ASN A 119 23.05 5.26 17.51
C ASN A 119 21.66 5.58 18.10
N ALA A 120 20.60 4.96 17.60
CA ALA A 120 19.25 5.09 18.12
C ALA A 120 19.02 4.18 19.35
N ARG A 121 18.08 4.56 20.20
CA ARG A 121 17.65 3.80 21.38
C ARG A 121 16.13 3.57 21.33
N CYS A 122 15.68 2.95 20.25
CA CYS A 122 14.27 2.69 20.07
C CYS A 122 13.78 1.66 21.10
N PHE A 123 12.71 1.95 21.83
CA PHE A 123 12.16 1.06 22.86
C PHE A 123 11.62 -0.26 22.28
N TYR A 124 11.33 -0.30 20.98
CA TYR A 124 10.85 -1.48 20.23
C TYR A 124 11.95 -2.14 19.40
N CYS A 125 13.21 -1.87 19.66
CA CYS A 125 14.32 -2.36 18.85
C CYS A 125 14.51 -3.87 19.05
N TYR A 126 14.36 -4.65 18.00
CA TYR A 126 14.60 -6.09 18.01
C TYR A 126 16.09 -6.46 18.13
N GLU A 127 17.00 -5.51 17.90
CA GLU A 127 18.45 -5.69 18.03
C GLU A 127 19.00 -5.24 19.40
N ILE A 128 18.15 -4.82 20.35
CA ILE A 128 18.58 -4.24 21.64
C ILE A 128 19.46 -5.20 22.44
N ASP A 129 19.22 -6.50 22.30
CA ASP A 129 19.96 -7.57 22.98
C ASP A 129 21.22 -8.03 22.23
N SER A 130 21.50 -7.47 21.07
CA SER A 130 22.71 -7.76 20.31
C SER A 130 23.93 -7.22 21.05
N LYS A 131 24.57 -8.07 21.85
CA LYS A 131 25.75 -7.72 22.66
C LYS A 131 26.99 -7.44 21.80
N LYS A 132 27.00 -7.84 20.54
CA LYS A 132 28.16 -7.66 19.65
C LYS A 132 27.81 -6.70 18.53
N LYS A 133 28.49 -5.57 18.52
CA LYS A 133 28.38 -4.59 17.43
C LYS A 133 29.37 -4.97 16.34
N HIS A 134 28.84 -5.37 15.18
CA HIS A 134 29.65 -5.80 14.04
C HIS A 134 29.48 -4.86 12.85
N HIS A 135 30.49 -4.81 12.02
CA HIS A 135 30.41 -4.28 10.67
C HIS A 135 30.57 -5.43 9.67
N MET A 136 29.91 -5.34 8.56
CA MET A 136 30.11 -6.25 7.46
C MET A 136 31.55 -6.12 6.95
N THR A 137 32.21 -7.25 6.75
CA THR A 137 33.53 -7.27 6.11
C THR A 137 33.37 -7.16 4.60
N GLU A 138 34.45 -6.73 3.91
CA GLU A 138 34.48 -6.68 2.45
C GLU A 138 34.24 -8.05 1.83
N ASP A 139 34.81 -9.10 2.42
CA ASP A 139 34.62 -10.48 1.94
C ASP A 139 33.15 -10.92 2.06
N THR A 140 32.48 -10.60 3.18
CA THR A 140 31.05 -10.87 3.34
C THR A 140 30.23 -10.10 2.30
N ALA A 141 30.55 -8.83 2.07
CA ALA A 141 29.86 -8.03 1.06
C ALA A 141 30.03 -8.64 -0.36
N LYS A 142 31.23 -9.08 -0.70
CA LYS A 142 31.51 -9.77 -1.97
C LYS A 142 30.74 -11.09 -2.11
N GLN A 143 30.65 -11.87 -1.04
CA GLN A 143 29.88 -13.12 -1.03
C GLN A 143 28.36 -12.84 -1.24
N ILE A 144 27.80 -11.86 -0.54
CA ILE A 144 26.41 -11.44 -0.72
C ILE A 144 26.16 -10.98 -2.16
N ALA A 145 27.03 -10.14 -2.71
CA ALA A 145 26.90 -9.67 -4.08
C ALA A 145 26.91 -10.84 -5.10
N ARG A 146 27.80 -11.80 -4.93
CA ARG A 146 27.83 -13.02 -5.76
C ARG A 146 26.57 -13.83 -5.63
N TYR A 147 26.07 -14.02 -4.41
CA TYR A 147 24.83 -14.75 -4.17
C TYR A 147 23.65 -14.09 -4.85
N ILE A 148 23.46 -12.77 -4.64
CA ILE A 148 22.37 -12.00 -5.27
C ILE A 148 22.48 -12.10 -6.80
N HIS A 149 23.66 -11.92 -7.35
CA HIS A 149 23.87 -12.02 -8.77
C HIS A 149 23.55 -13.41 -9.34
N THR A 150 23.88 -14.48 -8.60
CA THR A 150 23.57 -15.85 -9.00
C THR A 150 22.05 -16.08 -9.00
N VAL A 151 21.36 -15.67 -7.92
CA VAL A 151 19.91 -15.80 -7.80
C VAL A 151 19.21 -14.96 -8.87
N ALA A 152 19.64 -13.71 -9.07
CA ALA A 152 19.06 -12.84 -10.08
C ALA A 152 19.23 -13.42 -11.50
N ARG A 153 20.37 -14.01 -11.84
CA ARG A 153 20.59 -14.65 -13.14
C ARG A 153 19.75 -15.91 -13.38
N GLN A 154 19.50 -16.68 -12.33
CA GLN A 154 18.70 -17.89 -12.43
C GLN A 154 17.21 -17.61 -12.67
N HIS A 155 16.71 -16.49 -12.17
CA HIS A 155 15.28 -16.25 -12.06
C HIS A 155 14.77 -14.96 -12.73
N VAL A 156 15.67 -14.07 -13.13
CA VAL A 156 15.30 -12.84 -13.82
C VAL A 156 15.81 -12.90 -15.25
N ARG A 157 14.93 -13.27 -16.18
CA ARG A 157 14.90 -12.56 -17.47
C ARG A 157 14.48 -11.13 -17.13
N CYS A 158 15.41 -10.39 -16.53
CA CYS A 158 15.18 -9.04 -16.10
C CYS A 158 14.93 -8.18 -17.32
N LYS A 159 13.70 -7.69 -17.50
CA LYS A 159 13.40 -6.70 -18.54
C LYS A 159 14.28 -5.43 -18.41
N LEU A 160 14.94 -5.24 -17.28
CA LEU A 160 15.89 -4.16 -17.02
C LEU A 160 17.29 -4.42 -17.61
N CYS A 161 17.70 -5.67 -17.78
CA CYS A 161 18.99 -5.96 -18.43
C CYS A 161 18.97 -5.74 -19.96
N SER A 162 17.79 -5.68 -20.58
CA SER A 162 17.69 -5.38 -22.02
C SER A 162 17.74 -3.90 -22.37
N ALA A 163 17.76 -3.01 -21.36
CA ALA A 163 17.81 -1.56 -21.57
C ALA A 163 19.21 -0.94 -21.34
N TYR A 164 20.18 -1.73 -20.87
CA TYR A 164 21.54 -1.27 -20.55
C TYR A 164 22.67 -2.23 -21.00
N CYS A 165 22.38 -3.16 -21.89
CA CYS A 165 23.42 -3.92 -22.65
C CYS A 165 23.39 -3.52 -24.11
#